data_517c92d0449eece42e59bc6ae147e65b
#
_entry.id   517c92d0449eece42e59bc6ae147e65b
#
_cell.length_a   1.000
_cell.length_b   1.000
_cell.length_c   1.000
_cell.angle_alpha   90.00
_cell.angle_beta   90.00
_cell.angle_gamma   90.00
#
_symmetry.space_group_name_H-M   'P 1'
#
loop_
_entity.id
_entity.type
_entity.pdbx_description
1 polymer ?
#
loop_
_entity_poly.entity_id
_entity_poly.type
_entity_poly.pdbx_seq_one_letter_code
_entity_poly.pdbx_strand_id
1 'polypeptide(L)'
;QCALDGGATALTLHARTRAQLYTGVADRSAFKNLSKHFKDDRIMLYASGDIFSPEDALYAIDECNMDGVMFARGAIGNPFIFRETKEFISKGSYSKPTTKEKIEIALKHFDLMARYYGEALAAREMRKHMMAYLKGMEGASKAKSKLTKALTKNDYIEALSPIIEEWQGQ
;
A
#
# COMPACT_ATOMS: atom_id res chain seq x y z
N GLN A 1 1.72 29.19 -1.37
CA GLN A 1 1.18 30.26 -2.23
C GLN A 1 1.60 30.03 -3.69
N CYS A 2 2.88 29.93 -4.05
CA CYS A 2 3.35 29.76 -5.44
C CYS A 2 2.66 28.59 -6.20
N ALA A 3 2.40 27.46 -5.53
CA ALA A 3 1.69 26.35 -6.16
C ALA A 3 0.24 26.69 -6.52
N LEU A 4 -0.45 27.40 -5.64
CA LEU A 4 -1.82 27.86 -5.88
C LEU A 4 -1.86 28.90 -6.99
N ASP A 5 -0.94 29.88 -6.98
CA ASP A 5 -0.83 30.90 -8.02
C ASP A 5 -0.49 30.30 -9.39
N GLY A 6 0.21 29.15 -9.39
CA GLY A 6 0.50 28.33 -10.56
C GLY A 6 -0.65 27.43 -11.02
N GLY A 7 -1.83 27.49 -10.35
CA GLY A 7 -3.03 26.74 -10.72
C GLY A 7 -3.11 25.32 -10.14
N ALA A 8 -2.33 24.98 -9.11
CA ALA A 8 -2.48 23.69 -8.44
C ALA A 8 -3.83 23.61 -7.71
N THR A 9 -4.55 22.52 -7.90
CA THR A 9 -5.84 22.24 -7.22
C THR A 9 -5.68 21.19 -6.11
N ALA A 10 -4.53 20.56 -6.03
CA ALA A 10 -4.19 19.60 -4.96
C ALA A 10 -2.72 19.69 -4.61
N LEU A 11 -2.38 19.49 -3.34
CA LEU A 11 -1.04 19.54 -2.82
C LEU A 11 -0.82 18.38 -1.85
N THR A 12 0.19 17.56 -2.13
CA THR A 12 0.57 16.46 -1.23
C THR A 12 1.81 16.84 -0.46
N LEU A 13 1.70 16.88 0.87
CA LEU A 13 2.85 17.04 1.76
C LEU A 13 3.43 15.68 2.13
N HIS A 14 4.70 15.45 1.77
CA HIS A 14 5.44 14.28 2.23
C HIS A 14 6.24 14.63 3.49
N ALA A 15 5.85 14.06 4.63
CA ALA A 15 6.36 14.46 5.96
C ALA A 15 7.76 13.88 6.28
N ARG A 16 8.68 13.91 5.29
CA ARG A 16 10.08 13.52 5.43
C ARG A 16 10.97 14.49 4.67
N THR A 17 12.14 14.78 5.21
CA THR A 17 13.14 15.56 4.48
C THR A 17 13.93 14.66 3.52
N ARG A 18 14.55 15.27 2.50
CA ARG A 18 15.44 14.58 1.56
C ARG A 18 16.63 13.92 2.29
N ALA A 19 17.18 14.58 3.30
CA ALA A 19 18.31 14.05 4.08
C ALA A 19 17.91 12.86 4.96
N GLN A 20 16.68 12.86 5.46
CA GLN A 20 16.14 11.79 6.31
C GLN A 20 15.91 10.49 5.54
N LEU A 21 15.57 10.54 4.26
CA LEU A 21 15.18 9.37 3.45
C LEU A 21 14.15 8.50 4.20
N TYR A 22 14.52 7.25 4.50
CA TYR A 22 13.68 6.28 5.22
C TYR A 22 14.10 6.04 6.67
N THR A 23 15.07 6.82 7.20
CA THR A 23 15.52 6.69 8.58
C THR A 23 14.56 7.39 9.55
N GLY A 24 14.36 6.81 10.73
CA GLY A 24 13.43 7.36 11.73
C GLY A 24 11.96 7.34 11.28
N VAL A 25 11.15 8.26 11.81
CA VAL A 25 9.71 8.37 11.58
C VAL A 25 9.40 9.67 10.84
N ALA A 26 8.37 9.67 10.00
CA ALA A 26 7.87 10.89 9.35
C ALA A 26 7.35 11.90 10.40
N ASP A 27 7.66 13.18 10.21
CA ASP A 27 7.17 14.22 11.11
C ASP A 27 5.72 14.59 10.80
N ARG A 28 4.79 13.90 11.42
CA ARG A 28 3.35 14.11 11.22
C ARG A 28 2.86 15.47 11.74
N SER A 29 3.64 16.20 12.55
CA SER A 29 3.29 17.57 12.98
C SER A 29 3.25 18.54 11.80
N ALA A 30 3.99 18.24 10.74
CA ALA A 30 4.01 19.02 9.52
C ALA A 30 2.64 19.08 8.84
N PHE A 31 1.80 18.05 8.95
CA PHE A 31 0.43 18.03 8.42
C PHE A 31 -0.42 19.09 9.14
N LYS A 32 -0.43 19.09 10.49
CA LYS A 32 -1.15 20.10 11.30
C LYS A 32 -0.66 21.51 11.03
N ASN A 33 0.64 21.67 10.84
CA ASN A 33 1.21 22.97 10.54
C ASN A 33 0.75 23.48 9.16
N LEU A 34 0.75 22.61 8.15
CA LEU A 34 0.28 22.98 6.82
C LEU A 34 -1.19 23.37 6.83
N SER A 35 -2.07 22.54 7.37
CA SER A 35 -3.52 22.78 7.38
C SER A 35 -3.92 24.01 8.17
N LYS A 36 -3.17 24.36 9.25
CA LYS A 36 -3.41 25.57 10.02
C LYS A 36 -3.04 26.86 9.27
N HIS A 37 -1.96 26.82 8.49
CA HIS A 37 -1.46 28.01 7.79
C HIS A 37 -2.05 28.17 6.41
N PHE A 38 -2.54 27.07 5.80
CA PHE A 38 -3.07 27.09 4.46
C PHE A 38 -4.58 26.79 4.50
N LYS A 39 -5.37 27.86 4.43
CA LYS A 39 -6.85 27.83 4.45
C LYS A 39 -7.36 28.37 3.14
N ASP A 40 -7.30 27.60 2.08
CA ASP A 40 -7.82 27.99 0.79
C ASP A 40 -8.64 26.83 0.22
N ASP A 41 -9.95 27.01 0.14
CA ASP A 41 -10.92 26.00 -0.33
C ASP A 41 -10.74 25.61 -1.81
N ARG A 42 -9.86 26.30 -2.53
CA ARG A 42 -9.53 26.00 -3.92
C ARG A 42 -8.49 24.90 -4.08
N ILE A 43 -7.87 24.45 -2.99
CA ILE A 43 -6.82 23.45 -3.04
C ILE A 43 -7.07 22.33 -2.01
N MET A 44 -6.94 21.09 -2.44
CA MET A 44 -7.02 19.94 -1.55
C MET A 44 -5.64 19.57 -0.98
N LEU A 45 -5.57 19.30 0.31
CA LEU A 45 -4.35 18.97 1.02
C LEU A 45 -4.30 17.46 1.32
N TYR A 46 -3.29 16.78 0.80
CA TYR A 46 -3.08 15.36 1.04
C TYR A 46 -1.84 15.10 1.90
N ALA A 47 -1.99 14.19 2.87
CA ALA A 47 -0.89 13.70 3.69
C ALA A 47 -0.17 12.52 3.04
N SER A 48 1.16 12.50 3.09
CA SER A 48 1.99 11.38 2.68
C SER A 48 3.18 11.20 3.65
N GLY A 49 3.62 9.98 3.84
CA GLY A 49 4.73 9.64 4.74
C GLY A 49 4.27 8.82 5.93
N ASP A 50 4.76 7.59 5.99
CA ASP A 50 4.51 6.60 7.06
C ASP A 50 3.03 6.36 7.38
N ILE A 51 2.19 6.36 6.35
CA ILE A 51 0.78 5.98 6.45
C ILE A 51 0.69 4.50 6.06
N PHE A 52 0.57 3.62 7.06
CA PHE A 52 0.61 2.17 6.91
C PHE A 52 -0.69 1.47 7.34
N SER A 53 -1.61 2.21 7.92
CA SER A 53 -2.88 1.66 8.41
C SER A 53 -4.05 2.62 8.18
N PRO A 54 -5.30 2.13 8.28
CA PRO A 54 -6.50 2.97 8.30
C PRO A 54 -6.49 4.00 9.43
N GLU A 55 -5.93 3.66 10.59
CA GLU A 55 -5.81 4.54 11.76
C GLU A 55 -4.85 5.70 11.47
N ASP A 56 -3.73 5.43 10.79
CA ASP A 56 -2.81 6.49 10.35
C ASP A 56 -3.50 7.47 9.38
N ALA A 57 -4.32 6.93 8.48
CA ALA A 57 -5.07 7.74 7.53
C ALA A 57 -6.13 8.60 8.23
N LEU A 58 -6.90 8.02 9.16
CA LEU A 58 -7.90 8.73 9.94
C LEU A 58 -7.26 9.83 10.78
N TYR A 59 -6.11 9.57 11.43
CA TYR A 59 -5.36 10.58 12.15
C TYR A 59 -4.98 11.77 11.26
N ALA A 60 -4.54 11.53 10.03
CA ALA A 60 -4.18 12.60 9.10
C ALA A 60 -5.42 13.42 8.69
N ILE A 61 -6.56 12.78 8.45
CA ILE A 61 -7.79 13.44 8.04
C ILE A 61 -8.42 14.20 9.22
N ASP A 62 -8.71 13.51 10.31
CA ASP A 62 -9.49 14.10 11.42
C ASP A 62 -8.65 14.99 12.33
N GLU A 63 -7.46 14.50 12.74
CA GLU A 63 -6.62 15.21 13.71
C GLU A 63 -5.70 16.26 13.08
N CYS A 64 -5.34 16.09 11.80
CA CYS A 64 -4.49 17.03 11.10
C CYS A 64 -5.25 17.88 10.06
N ASN A 65 -6.56 17.68 9.91
CA ASN A 65 -7.42 18.41 8.98
C ASN A 65 -6.88 18.40 7.53
N MET A 66 -6.48 17.20 7.08
CA MET A 66 -6.10 16.96 5.69
C MET A 66 -7.30 16.41 4.92
N ASP A 67 -7.46 16.79 3.66
CA ASP A 67 -8.59 16.36 2.81
C ASP A 67 -8.48 14.89 2.40
N GLY A 68 -7.27 14.31 2.51
CA GLY A 68 -7.06 12.89 2.21
C GLY A 68 -5.63 12.45 2.44
N VAL A 69 -5.34 11.21 2.05
CA VAL A 69 -4.02 10.59 2.22
C VAL A 69 -3.51 9.96 0.94
N MET A 70 -2.20 9.91 0.78
CA MET A 70 -1.49 9.19 -0.26
C MET A 70 -0.74 8.01 0.35
N PHE A 71 -1.21 6.79 0.06
CA PHE A 71 -0.48 5.59 0.40
C PHE A 71 0.66 5.34 -0.59
N ALA A 72 1.86 5.06 -0.08
CA ALA A 72 2.99 4.61 -0.87
C ALA A 72 3.39 3.21 -0.40
N ARG A 73 4.36 3.11 0.51
CA ARG A 73 4.82 1.82 1.04
C ARG A 73 3.72 1.02 1.75
N GLY A 74 2.72 1.68 2.35
CA GLY A 74 1.59 1.03 2.99
C GLY A 74 0.71 0.19 2.05
N ALA A 75 0.72 0.49 0.75
CA ALA A 75 -0.02 -0.27 -0.26
C ALA A 75 0.79 -1.43 -0.87
N ILE A 76 2.12 -1.50 -0.63
CA ILE A 76 2.97 -2.57 -1.18
C ILE A 76 2.63 -3.90 -0.51
N GLY A 77 2.11 -4.84 -1.30
CA GLY A 77 1.60 -6.13 -0.79
C GLY A 77 0.32 -6.04 0.03
N ASN A 78 -0.26 -4.84 0.14
CA ASN A 78 -1.52 -4.60 0.83
C ASN A 78 -2.41 -3.59 0.06
N PRO A 79 -2.88 -3.88 -1.15
CA PRO A 79 -3.80 -2.98 -1.85
C PRO A 79 -5.17 -2.86 -1.17
N PHE A 80 -5.46 -3.72 -0.20
CA PHE A 80 -6.68 -3.68 0.60
C PHE A 80 -6.73 -2.46 1.53
N ILE A 81 -5.60 -1.80 1.79
CA ILE A 81 -5.53 -0.62 2.66
C ILE A 81 -6.52 0.49 2.24
N PHE A 82 -6.80 0.61 0.93
CA PHE A 82 -7.78 1.59 0.43
C PHE A 82 -9.22 1.22 0.85
N ARG A 83 -9.59 -0.06 0.74
CA ARG A 83 -10.89 -0.58 1.20
C ARG A 83 -11.01 -0.47 2.71
N GLU A 84 -10.01 -0.95 3.44
CA GLU A 84 -9.95 -0.92 4.89
C GLU A 84 -10.08 0.51 5.43
N THR A 85 -9.36 1.46 4.84
CA THR A 85 -9.45 2.87 5.23
C THR A 85 -10.82 3.46 4.97
N LYS A 86 -11.42 3.18 3.81
CA LYS A 86 -12.77 3.65 3.49
C LYS A 86 -13.82 3.07 4.45
N GLU A 87 -13.71 1.79 4.80
CA GLU A 87 -14.58 1.16 5.78
C GLU A 87 -14.40 1.75 7.17
N PHE A 88 -13.14 1.97 7.58
CA PHE A 88 -12.83 2.52 8.89
C PHE A 88 -13.36 3.94 9.07
N ILE A 89 -13.19 4.80 8.07
CA ILE A 89 -13.76 6.16 8.09
C ILE A 89 -15.29 6.13 8.16
N SER A 90 -15.94 5.22 7.43
CA SER A 90 -17.40 5.21 7.34
C SER A 90 -18.12 4.49 8.50
N LYS A 91 -17.45 3.49 9.12
CA LYS A 91 -18.08 2.56 10.09
C LYS A 91 -17.35 2.47 11.42
N GLY A 92 -16.17 3.08 11.56
CA GLY A 92 -15.31 2.94 12.74
C GLY A 92 -14.63 1.57 12.87
N SER A 93 -14.81 0.69 11.89
CA SER A 93 -14.20 -0.65 11.87
C SER A 93 -14.01 -1.12 10.43
N TYR A 94 -13.12 -2.10 10.23
CA TYR A 94 -12.86 -2.67 8.91
C TYR A 94 -12.51 -4.15 9.01
N SER A 95 -12.72 -4.88 7.91
CA SER A 95 -12.42 -6.30 7.81
C SER A 95 -11.06 -6.50 7.14
N LYS A 96 -10.21 -7.28 7.77
CA LYS A 96 -8.93 -7.71 7.17
C LYS A 96 -9.18 -8.66 6.00
N PRO A 97 -8.36 -8.60 4.94
CA PRO A 97 -8.46 -9.56 3.86
C PRO A 97 -8.06 -10.96 4.32
N THR A 98 -8.77 -11.95 3.83
CA THR A 98 -8.42 -13.36 4.02
C THR A 98 -7.13 -13.72 3.28
N THR A 99 -6.49 -14.82 3.65
CA THR A 99 -5.33 -15.36 2.93
C THR A 99 -5.66 -15.61 1.46
N LYS A 100 -6.86 -16.12 1.19
CA LYS A 100 -7.38 -16.33 -0.18
C LYS A 100 -7.40 -15.04 -0.98
N GLU A 101 -8.08 -14.01 -0.49
CA GLU A 101 -8.14 -12.71 -1.17
C GLU A 101 -6.75 -12.13 -1.46
N LYS A 102 -5.81 -12.25 -0.51
CA LYS A 102 -4.44 -11.77 -0.70
C LYS A 102 -3.70 -12.51 -1.82
N ILE A 103 -3.86 -13.82 -1.93
CA ILE A 103 -3.22 -14.60 -2.99
C ILE A 103 -3.88 -14.35 -4.34
N GLU A 104 -5.21 -14.29 -4.40
CA GLU A 104 -5.94 -13.97 -5.62
C GLU A 104 -5.53 -12.60 -6.20
N ILE A 105 -5.43 -11.58 -5.35
CA ILE A 105 -4.99 -10.25 -5.79
C ILE A 105 -3.50 -10.22 -6.18
N ALA A 106 -2.65 -11.01 -5.52
CA ALA A 106 -1.25 -11.13 -5.87
C ALA A 106 -1.04 -11.80 -7.24
N LEU A 107 -1.81 -12.85 -7.54
CA LEU A 107 -1.79 -13.50 -8.86
C LEU A 107 -2.39 -12.58 -9.94
N LYS A 108 -3.44 -11.83 -9.63
CA LYS A 108 -3.97 -10.80 -10.54
C LYS A 108 -2.94 -9.71 -10.83
N HIS A 109 -2.15 -9.31 -9.83
CA HIS A 109 -1.05 -8.36 -10.01
C HIS A 109 0.00 -8.93 -10.97
N PHE A 110 0.34 -10.22 -10.83
CA PHE A 110 1.22 -10.91 -11.77
C PHE A 110 0.68 -10.85 -13.20
N ASP A 111 -0.61 -11.18 -13.40
CA ASP A 111 -1.24 -11.16 -14.73
C ASP A 111 -1.22 -9.76 -15.38
N LEU A 112 -1.48 -8.73 -14.59
CA LEU A 112 -1.39 -7.36 -15.06
C LEU A 112 0.04 -7.01 -15.48
N MET A 113 1.02 -7.36 -14.66
CA MET A 113 2.44 -7.14 -14.98
C MET A 113 2.86 -7.89 -16.25
N ALA A 114 2.45 -9.17 -16.38
CA ALA A 114 2.76 -9.98 -17.54
C ALA A 114 2.14 -9.41 -18.83
N ARG A 115 0.94 -8.83 -18.74
CA ARG A 115 0.28 -8.16 -19.86
C ARG A 115 1.07 -6.96 -20.37
N TYR A 116 1.68 -6.17 -19.47
CA TYR A 116 2.40 -4.95 -19.86
C TYR A 116 3.86 -5.20 -20.22
N TYR A 117 4.52 -6.15 -19.58
CA TYR A 117 5.98 -6.33 -19.65
C TYR A 117 6.41 -7.68 -20.20
N GLY A 118 5.47 -8.59 -20.43
CA GLY A 118 5.74 -10.00 -20.75
C GLY A 118 6.04 -10.82 -19.49
N GLU A 119 5.81 -12.15 -19.58
CA GLU A 119 5.86 -13.05 -18.41
C GLU A 119 7.25 -13.12 -17.77
N ALA A 120 8.30 -13.17 -18.59
CA ALA A 120 9.67 -13.30 -18.08
C ALA A 120 10.11 -12.12 -17.20
N LEU A 121 9.74 -10.89 -17.57
CA LEU A 121 10.03 -9.71 -16.74
C LEU A 121 9.09 -9.63 -15.54
N ALA A 122 7.81 -9.94 -15.73
CA ALA A 122 6.82 -10.01 -14.65
C ALA A 122 7.27 -10.99 -13.56
N ALA A 123 7.74 -12.19 -13.92
CA ALA A 123 8.21 -13.18 -12.96
C ALA A 123 9.39 -12.66 -12.10
N ARG A 124 10.31 -11.91 -12.69
CA ARG A 124 11.42 -11.32 -11.92
C ARG A 124 10.96 -10.20 -10.98
N GLU A 125 10.16 -9.29 -11.48
CA GLU A 125 9.71 -8.11 -10.73
C GLU A 125 8.70 -8.48 -9.63
N MET A 126 7.83 -9.46 -9.89
CA MET A 126 6.84 -9.94 -8.92
C MET A 126 7.45 -10.57 -7.68
N ARG A 127 8.70 -11.03 -7.72
CA ARG A 127 9.36 -11.63 -6.53
C ARG A 127 9.28 -10.69 -5.32
N LYS A 128 9.67 -9.43 -5.49
CA LYS A 128 9.63 -8.42 -4.41
C LYS A 128 8.21 -8.16 -3.92
N HIS A 129 7.25 -8.07 -4.83
CA HIS A 129 5.85 -7.83 -4.49
C HIS A 129 5.23 -9.04 -3.79
N MET A 130 5.51 -10.26 -4.27
CA MET A 130 5.00 -11.48 -3.65
C MET A 130 5.54 -11.67 -2.23
N MET A 131 6.83 -11.32 -1.98
CA MET A 131 7.37 -11.33 -0.61
C MET A 131 6.58 -10.40 0.33
N ALA A 132 6.11 -9.27 -0.17
CA ALA A 132 5.30 -8.33 0.60
C ALA A 132 3.88 -8.88 0.84
N TYR A 133 3.22 -9.47 -0.18
CA TYR A 133 1.91 -10.11 -0.03
C TYR A 133 1.92 -11.24 1.00
N LEU A 134 2.99 -12.04 1.03
CA LEU A 134 3.13 -13.19 1.93
C LEU A 134 3.61 -12.82 3.35
N LYS A 135 3.79 -11.53 3.64
CA LYS A 135 4.25 -11.11 4.96
C LYS A 135 3.20 -11.48 6.02
N GLY A 136 3.65 -12.24 7.04
CA GLY A 136 2.80 -12.67 8.16
C GLY A 136 1.83 -13.81 7.85
N MET A 137 1.90 -14.44 6.66
CA MET A 137 1.11 -15.64 6.36
C MET A 137 1.79 -16.90 6.90
N GLU A 138 1.00 -17.82 7.41
CA GLU A 138 1.44 -19.18 7.73
C GLU A 138 1.91 -19.88 6.46
N GLY A 139 2.90 -20.78 6.56
CA GLY A 139 3.48 -21.45 5.39
C GLY A 139 4.34 -20.56 4.46
N ALA A 140 4.34 -19.24 4.63
CA ALA A 140 5.03 -18.30 3.74
C ALA A 140 6.53 -18.54 3.59
N SER A 141 7.21 -19.10 4.60
CA SER A 141 8.66 -19.32 4.56
C SER A 141 9.04 -20.32 3.44
N LYS A 142 8.30 -21.43 3.34
CA LYS A 142 8.51 -22.44 2.28
C LYS A 142 8.22 -21.87 0.89
N ALA A 143 7.11 -21.14 0.75
CA ALA A 143 6.72 -20.49 -0.50
C ALA A 143 7.79 -19.48 -0.96
N LYS A 144 8.28 -18.63 -0.06
CA LYS A 144 9.33 -17.64 -0.36
C LYS A 144 10.60 -18.25 -0.93
N SER A 145 11.05 -19.39 -0.40
CA SER A 145 12.23 -20.10 -0.92
C SER A 145 12.06 -20.54 -2.38
N LYS A 146 10.87 -21.03 -2.76
CA LYS A 146 10.56 -21.42 -4.14
C LYS A 146 10.44 -20.18 -5.04
N LEU A 147 9.77 -19.15 -4.58
CA LEU A 147 9.51 -17.92 -5.33
C LEU A 147 10.78 -17.16 -5.76
N THR A 148 11.87 -17.28 -5.01
CA THR A 148 13.16 -16.66 -5.42
C THR A 148 13.70 -17.19 -6.74
N LYS A 149 13.33 -18.41 -7.12
CA LYS A 149 13.75 -19.11 -8.33
C LYS A 149 12.66 -19.12 -9.42
N ALA A 150 11.47 -18.65 -9.13
CA ALA A 150 10.33 -18.66 -10.04
C ALA A 150 10.63 -17.84 -11.31
N LEU A 151 10.32 -18.39 -12.48
CA LEU A 151 10.54 -17.82 -13.80
C LEU A 151 9.24 -17.66 -14.60
N THR A 152 8.19 -18.39 -14.20
CA THR A 152 6.89 -18.44 -14.87
C THR A 152 5.77 -18.26 -13.87
N LYS A 153 4.55 -17.95 -14.33
CA LYS A 153 3.35 -17.91 -13.49
C LYS A 153 3.08 -19.25 -12.81
N ASN A 154 3.31 -20.36 -13.52
CA ASN A 154 3.14 -21.69 -12.96
C ASN A 154 4.05 -21.92 -11.74
N ASP A 155 5.31 -21.48 -11.81
CA ASP A 155 6.21 -21.59 -10.66
C ASP A 155 5.66 -20.84 -9.43
N TYR A 156 4.98 -19.71 -9.64
CA TYR A 156 4.31 -18.97 -8.57
C TYR A 156 3.13 -19.74 -7.99
N ILE A 157 2.29 -20.34 -8.85
CA ILE A 157 1.16 -21.17 -8.43
C ILE A 157 1.64 -22.37 -7.62
N GLU A 158 2.64 -23.09 -8.11
CA GLU A 158 3.24 -24.24 -7.42
C GLU A 158 3.91 -23.86 -6.09
N ALA A 159 4.55 -22.68 -6.03
CA ALA A 159 5.13 -22.20 -4.79
C ALA A 159 4.07 -21.84 -3.74
N LEU A 160 2.90 -21.39 -4.17
CA LEU A 160 1.80 -20.97 -3.31
C LEU A 160 0.83 -22.11 -2.98
N SER A 161 0.88 -23.26 -3.69
CA SER A 161 -0.06 -24.37 -3.52
C SER A 161 -0.19 -24.85 -2.07
N PRO A 162 0.88 -24.97 -1.25
CA PRO A 162 0.71 -25.39 0.15
C PRO A 162 -0.12 -24.42 0.99
N ILE A 163 -0.07 -23.12 0.66
CA ILE A 163 -0.89 -22.12 1.34
C ILE A 163 -2.34 -22.18 0.82
N ILE A 164 -2.51 -22.52 -0.47
CA ILE A 164 -3.83 -22.65 -1.13
C ILE A 164 -4.57 -23.90 -0.64
N GLU A 165 -3.89 -25.03 -0.51
CA GLU A 165 -4.46 -26.30 -0.06
C GLU A 165 -4.97 -26.23 1.38
N GLU A 166 -4.31 -25.46 2.23
CA GLU A 166 -4.69 -25.26 3.62
C GLU A 166 -6.08 -24.57 3.76
N TRP A 167 -6.51 -23.76 2.76
CA TRP A 167 -7.87 -23.17 2.82
C TRP A 167 -8.96 -24.09 2.29
N GLN A 168 -8.63 -25.04 1.43
CA GLN A 168 -9.61 -25.98 0.85
C GLN A 168 -9.96 -27.11 1.82
N GLY A 169 -9.19 -27.23 2.91
CA GLY A 169 -9.40 -28.22 3.96
C GLY A 169 -10.11 -27.70 5.21
N GLN A 170 -10.46 -26.42 5.24
CA GLN A 170 -11.27 -25.78 6.30
C GLN A 170 -12.66 -25.42 5.77
#